data_9a43d44bec36a8015dc001cbd52805b0
#
_entry.id   9a43d44bec36a8015dc001cbd52805b0
#
_cell.length_a   1.000
_cell.length_b   1.000
_cell.length_c   1.000
_cell.angle_alpha   90.00
_cell.angle_beta   90.00
_cell.angle_gamma   90.00
#
_symmetry.space_group_name_H-M   'P 1'
#
loop_
_entity.id
_entity.type
_entity.pdbx_description
1 polymer ?
#
loop_
_entity_poly.entity_id
_entity_poly.type
_entity_poly.pdbx_seq_one_letter_code
_entity_poly.pdbx_strand_id
1 'polypeptide(L)'
;MPADHLSPLTWQWRSQKGAERQENRDACGLFANAVTTFAVVMDASAQGENGQSFNMFWMTQVIQALAQHPSGPTVEQVLAHMRTAQRMLRPPRFLLETACFCALLIRHDLGRAWILACGDCRIGLEKNGQDIAWLSPVHSQANMLGEAFTLEHALSDARHTVTRCLKVRRFTAPEVLEAPFDPASTWLLATDGYWVDQLTERLGDSHFADDRSLLKLGRSVTPLHASDSDNLRVVGALPTPASCMHSLGISSQNWLSHANQPKH
;
A
#
# COMPACT_ATOMS: atom_id res chain seq x y z
N MET A 1 12.22 22.69 24.98
CA MET A 1 12.79 22.35 23.67
C MET A 1 11.84 22.92 22.63
N PRO A 2 12.26 23.84 21.73
CA PRO A 2 11.40 24.22 20.64
C PRO A 2 11.10 22.94 19.84
N ALA A 3 9.84 22.74 19.49
CA ALA A 3 9.44 21.68 18.58
C ALA A 3 10.15 21.99 17.25
N ASP A 4 11.21 21.26 16.94
CA ASP A 4 11.77 21.24 15.61
C ASP A 4 10.58 20.99 14.67
N HIS A 5 10.32 21.95 13.80
CA HIS A 5 9.33 21.83 12.74
C HIS A 5 9.76 20.65 11.87
N LEU A 6 9.28 19.49 12.26
CA LEU A 6 9.58 18.23 11.57
C LEU A 6 9.13 18.38 10.13
N SER A 7 10.08 18.33 9.20
CA SER A 7 9.78 18.36 7.77
C SER A 7 8.65 17.36 7.47
N PRO A 8 7.65 17.73 6.67
CA PRO A 8 6.55 16.86 6.34
C PRO A 8 7.09 15.58 5.66
N LEU A 9 6.37 14.47 5.82
CA LEU A 9 6.66 13.27 5.04
C LEU A 9 6.46 13.56 3.56
N THR A 10 7.33 13.02 2.75
CA THR A 10 7.22 13.00 1.30
C THR A 10 6.87 11.60 0.84
N TRP A 11 6.39 11.46 -0.40
CA TRP A 11 5.93 10.20 -0.91
C TRP A 11 6.34 9.96 -2.37
N GLN A 12 6.49 8.70 -2.69
CA GLN A 12 6.70 8.21 -4.05
C GLN A 12 5.69 7.09 -4.31
N TRP A 13 4.87 7.24 -5.35
CA TRP A 13 3.98 6.20 -5.86
C TRP A 13 4.48 5.72 -7.21
N ARG A 14 4.69 4.42 -7.32
CA ARG A 14 4.96 3.72 -8.57
C ARG A 14 3.93 2.62 -8.74
N SER A 15 3.30 2.58 -9.90
CA SER A 15 2.30 1.57 -10.21
C SER A 15 2.36 1.26 -11.70
N GLN A 16 2.37 -0.01 -12.03
CA GLN A 16 2.47 -0.49 -13.39
C GLN A 16 1.57 -1.71 -13.58
N LYS A 17 0.80 -1.67 -14.66
CA LYS A 17 -0.10 -2.74 -15.05
C LYS A 17 0.68 -3.98 -15.49
N GLY A 18 0.27 -5.15 -15.05
CA GLY A 18 0.77 -6.44 -15.51
C GLY A 18 0.47 -6.70 -16.98
N ALA A 19 1.36 -7.42 -17.65
CA ALA A 19 1.23 -7.70 -19.09
C ALA A 19 -0.02 -8.53 -19.41
N GLU A 20 -0.50 -9.34 -18.47
CA GLU A 20 -1.68 -10.20 -18.61
C GLU A 20 -2.98 -9.51 -18.13
N ARG A 21 -2.90 -8.28 -17.62
CA ARG A 21 -4.04 -7.53 -17.09
C ARG A 21 -4.67 -6.61 -18.15
N GLN A 22 -5.99 -6.50 -18.13
CA GLN A 22 -6.70 -5.53 -18.98
C GLN A 22 -6.61 -4.12 -18.40
N GLU A 23 -6.70 -4.01 -17.08
CA GLU A 23 -6.58 -2.77 -16.31
C GLU A 23 -5.62 -2.97 -15.15
N ASN A 24 -5.01 -1.88 -14.69
CA ASN A 24 -4.27 -1.87 -13.44
C ASN A 24 -5.28 -1.81 -12.28
N ARG A 25 -5.31 -2.85 -11.45
CA ARG A 25 -6.27 -3.02 -10.35
C ARG A 25 -5.73 -2.59 -9.01
N ASP A 26 -4.46 -2.21 -8.97
CA ASP A 26 -3.84 -1.62 -7.79
C ASP A 26 -4.31 -0.19 -7.58
N ALA A 27 -4.36 0.24 -6.32
CA ALA A 27 -4.69 1.62 -5.99
C ALA A 27 -3.95 2.09 -4.73
N CYS A 28 -3.71 3.40 -4.66
CA CYS A 28 -3.08 4.05 -3.52
C CYS A 28 -3.88 5.24 -3.03
N GLY A 29 -4.02 5.36 -1.72
CA GLY A 29 -4.65 6.48 -1.06
C GLY A 29 -3.79 7.08 0.03
N LEU A 30 -3.74 8.40 0.06
CA LEU A 30 -2.97 9.17 1.03
C LEU A 30 -3.82 10.27 1.66
N PHE A 31 -3.72 10.42 2.95
CA PHE A 31 -4.26 11.54 3.71
C PHE A 31 -3.22 12.04 4.69
N ALA A 32 -3.07 13.35 4.81
CA ALA A 32 -2.27 13.95 5.89
C ALA A 32 -2.83 15.27 6.38
N ASN A 33 -2.69 15.48 7.68
CA ASN A 33 -2.83 16.76 8.35
C ASN A 33 -1.63 17.01 9.29
N ALA A 34 -1.70 18.03 10.14
CA ALA A 34 -0.60 18.41 11.02
C ALA A 34 -0.16 17.30 12.00
N VAL A 35 -1.05 16.38 12.39
CA VAL A 35 -0.81 15.37 13.43
C VAL A 35 -0.86 13.94 12.93
N THR A 36 -1.34 13.73 11.70
CA THR A 36 -1.61 12.38 11.17
C THR A 36 -1.18 12.25 9.72
N THR A 37 -0.60 11.11 9.38
CA THR A 37 -0.50 10.61 8.01
C THR A 37 -1.18 9.25 7.94
N PHE A 38 -2.06 9.07 6.96
CA PHE A 38 -2.67 7.79 6.63
C PHE A 38 -2.35 7.42 5.18
N ALA A 39 -1.93 6.20 4.96
CA ALA A 39 -1.66 5.64 3.65
C ALA A 39 -2.35 4.29 3.51
N VAL A 40 -2.87 3.99 2.33
CA VAL A 40 -3.42 2.66 2.02
C VAL A 40 -3.04 2.26 0.60
N VAL A 41 -2.62 1.02 0.44
CA VAL A 41 -2.38 0.37 -0.85
C VAL A 41 -3.31 -0.83 -0.95
N MET A 42 -3.92 -1.00 -2.10
CA MET A 42 -4.93 -2.01 -2.37
C MET A 42 -4.62 -2.73 -3.68
N ASP A 43 -4.96 -4.01 -3.71
CA ASP A 43 -4.88 -4.89 -4.87
C ASP A 43 -6.21 -5.63 -5.03
N ALA A 44 -6.89 -5.46 -6.15
CA ALA A 44 -8.16 -6.13 -6.41
C ALA A 44 -7.97 -7.40 -7.24
N SER A 45 -8.65 -8.46 -6.80
CA SER A 45 -8.66 -9.77 -7.48
C SER A 45 -9.10 -9.67 -8.94
N ALA A 46 -8.56 -10.55 -9.77
CA ALA A 46 -8.93 -10.70 -11.19
C ALA A 46 -10.33 -11.32 -11.42
N GLN A 47 -11.06 -11.69 -10.37
CA GLN A 47 -12.37 -12.38 -10.50
C GLN A 47 -13.51 -11.46 -10.96
N GLY A 48 -13.43 -10.15 -10.67
CA GLY A 48 -14.41 -9.16 -11.08
C GLY A 48 -13.95 -8.33 -12.29
N GLU A 49 -14.83 -7.46 -12.79
CA GLU A 49 -14.56 -6.57 -13.93
C GLU A 49 -14.32 -5.11 -13.51
N ASN A 50 -14.49 -4.79 -12.23
CA ASN A 50 -14.48 -3.43 -11.71
C ASN A 50 -13.48 -3.22 -10.58
N GLY A 51 -12.37 -3.96 -10.57
CA GLY A 51 -11.40 -3.98 -9.46
C GLY A 51 -10.84 -2.62 -9.13
N GLN A 52 -10.38 -1.86 -10.13
CA GLN A 52 -9.87 -0.50 -9.92
C GLN A 52 -10.96 0.43 -9.33
N SER A 53 -12.15 0.43 -9.92
CA SER A 53 -13.28 1.24 -9.43
C SER A 53 -13.70 0.87 -8.02
N PHE A 54 -13.64 -0.43 -7.66
CA PHE A 54 -13.93 -0.94 -6.33
C PHE A 54 -12.94 -0.40 -5.30
N ASN A 55 -11.63 -0.52 -5.59
CA ASN A 55 -10.58 -0.01 -4.74
C ASN A 55 -10.68 1.51 -4.56
N MET A 56 -10.78 2.25 -5.66
CA MET A 56 -10.88 3.72 -5.64
C MET A 56 -12.12 4.19 -4.87
N PHE A 57 -13.26 3.51 -5.02
CA PHE A 57 -14.48 3.86 -4.30
C PHE A 57 -14.29 3.69 -2.79
N TRP A 58 -13.91 2.48 -2.34
CA TRP A 58 -13.77 2.20 -0.91
C TRP A 58 -12.73 3.10 -0.24
N MET A 59 -11.57 3.22 -0.85
CA MET A 59 -10.47 4.03 -0.37
C MET A 59 -10.84 5.52 -0.25
N THR A 60 -11.55 6.06 -1.24
CA THR A 60 -12.00 7.46 -1.22
C THR A 60 -12.94 7.72 -0.04
N GLN A 61 -13.88 6.80 0.24
CA GLN A 61 -14.79 6.94 1.38
C GLN A 61 -14.02 6.93 2.71
N VAL A 62 -13.03 6.04 2.86
CA VAL A 62 -12.19 5.98 4.07
C VAL A 62 -11.42 7.28 4.25
N ILE A 63 -10.71 7.73 3.22
CA ILE A 63 -9.87 8.94 3.29
C ILE A 63 -10.70 10.20 3.57
N GLN A 64 -11.87 10.36 2.92
CA GLN A 64 -12.76 11.48 3.15
C GLN A 64 -13.30 11.51 4.59
N ALA A 65 -13.61 10.35 5.16
CA ALA A 65 -14.03 10.26 6.54
C ALA A 65 -12.90 10.61 7.52
N LEU A 66 -11.68 10.14 7.25
CA LEU A 66 -10.50 10.46 8.07
C LEU A 66 -10.15 11.95 8.03
N ALA A 67 -10.36 12.62 6.92
CA ALA A 67 -10.13 14.05 6.77
C ALA A 67 -11.03 14.92 7.69
N GLN A 68 -12.11 14.35 8.24
CA GLN A 68 -12.98 15.03 9.21
C GLN A 68 -12.42 15.02 10.65
N HIS A 69 -11.25 14.40 10.89
CA HIS A 69 -10.61 14.33 12.20
C HIS A 69 -9.39 15.27 12.30
N PRO A 70 -9.56 16.56 12.62
CA PRO A 70 -8.46 17.54 12.64
C PRO A 70 -7.40 17.21 13.70
N SER A 71 -7.79 16.58 14.81
CA SER A 71 -6.89 16.11 15.88
C SER A 71 -6.33 14.71 15.62
N GLY A 72 -6.54 14.17 14.44
CA GLY A 72 -6.17 12.81 14.04
C GLY A 72 -7.12 11.72 14.58
N PRO A 73 -7.40 10.70 13.77
CA PRO A 73 -8.24 9.58 14.18
C PRO A 73 -7.51 8.63 15.11
N THR A 74 -8.25 7.90 15.94
CA THR A 74 -7.77 6.69 16.61
C THR A 74 -7.86 5.48 15.68
N VAL A 75 -7.22 4.38 16.04
CA VAL A 75 -7.30 3.12 15.26
C VAL A 75 -8.73 2.61 15.17
N GLU A 76 -9.48 2.71 16.27
CA GLU A 76 -10.89 2.29 16.34
C GLU A 76 -11.76 3.12 15.39
N GLN A 77 -11.49 4.43 15.29
CA GLN A 77 -12.17 5.31 14.33
C GLN A 77 -11.83 4.95 12.89
N VAL A 78 -10.54 4.64 12.60
CA VAL A 78 -10.14 4.15 11.27
C VAL A 78 -10.90 2.87 10.92
N LEU A 79 -10.94 1.88 11.82
CA LEU A 79 -11.66 0.63 11.63
C LEU A 79 -13.18 0.84 11.43
N ALA A 80 -13.77 1.79 12.18
CA ALA A 80 -15.17 2.15 12.04
C ALA A 80 -15.47 2.76 10.65
N HIS A 81 -14.60 3.65 10.17
CA HIS A 81 -14.71 4.24 8.83
C HIS A 81 -14.51 3.19 7.72
N MET A 82 -13.53 2.29 7.85
CA MET A 82 -13.34 1.17 6.93
C MET A 82 -14.59 0.28 6.84
N ARG A 83 -15.22 -0.03 7.99
CA ARG A 83 -16.47 -0.79 8.04
C ARG A 83 -17.63 -0.03 7.39
N THR A 84 -17.72 1.27 7.61
CA THR A 84 -18.76 2.11 7.00
C THR A 84 -18.58 2.17 5.48
N ALA A 85 -17.37 2.40 5.00
CA ALA A 85 -17.04 2.39 3.58
C ALA A 85 -17.37 1.03 2.92
N GLN A 86 -17.08 -0.10 3.61
CA GLN A 86 -17.46 -1.42 3.13
C GLN A 86 -18.99 -1.57 2.96
N ARG A 87 -19.79 -1.04 3.89
CA ARG A 87 -21.26 -1.08 3.77
C ARG A 87 -21.78 -0.28 2.59
N MET A 88 -21.02 0.67 2.08
CA MET A 88 -21.35 1.48 0.91
C MET A 88 -21.02 0.79 -0.42
N LEU A 89 -20.29 -0.33 -0.41
CA LEU A 89 -19.94 -1.14 -1.58
C LEU A 89 -21.13 -1.97 -2.12
N ARG A 90 -22.35 -1.47 -2.03
CA ARG A 90 -23.57 -2.20 -2.40
C ARG A 90 -23.95 -2.19 -3.90
N PRO A 91 -23.42 -1.30 -4.77
CA PRO A 91 -23.76 -1.37 -6.19
C PRO A 91 -23.54 -2.76 -6.76
N PRO A 92 -24.48 -3.32 -7.56
CA PRO A 92 -24.39 -4.68 -8.11
C PRO A 92 -23.07 -4.98 -8.83
N ARG A 93 -22.46 -3.97 -9.46
CA ARG A 93 -21.19 -4.07 -10.17
C ARG A 93 -20.02 -4.52 -9.29
N PHE A 94 -20.12 -4.37 -7.96
CA PHE A 94 -19.06 -4.72 -7.02
C PHE A 94 -19.25 -6.10 -6.37
N LEU A 95 -20.35 -6.81 -6.65
CA LEU A 95 -20.70 -8.03 -5.92
C LEU A 95 -19.67 -9.16 -6.02
N LEU A 96 -18.90 -9.21 -7.11
CA LEU A 96 -17.85 -10.19 -7.34
C LEU A 96 -16.46 -9.67 -6.95
N GLU A 97 -16.36 -8.37 -6.64
CA GLU A 97 -15.07 -7.77 -6.32
C GLU A 97 -14.58 -8.17 -4.92
N THR A 98 -13.31 -8.45 -4.85
CA THR A 98 -12.56 -8.65 -3.61
C THR A 98 -11.21 -7.95 -3.73
N ALA A 99 -10.68 -7.46 -2.61
CA ALA A 99 -9.36 -6.82 -2.61
C ALA A 99 -8.57 -7.15 -1.35
N CYS A 100 -7.27 -7.27 -1.52
CA CYS A 100 -6.31 -7.19 -0.45
C CYS A 100 -5.94 -5.72 -0.19
N PHE A 101 -5.54 -5.40 1.02
CA PHE A 101 -5.00 -4.08 1.33
C PHE A 101 -4.04 -4.12 2.51
N CYS A 102 -3.14 -3.16 2.52
CA CYS A 102 -2.41 -2.75 3.70
C CYS A 102 -2.57 -1.25 3.92
N ALA A 103 -2.74 -0.83 5.18
CA ALA A 103 -2.86 0.57 5.53
C ALA A 103 -1.96 0.93 6.72
N LEU A 104 -1.40 2.13 6.67
CA LEU A 104 -0.51 2.69 7.67
C LEU A 104 -1.16 3.95 8.26
N LEU A 105 -1.34 3.97 9.57
CA LEU A 105 -1.72 5.17 10.32
C LEU A 105 -0.51 5.63 11.14
N ILE A 106 -0.02 6.84 10.89
CA ILE A 106 1.03 7.48 11.69
C ILE A 106 0.39 8.62 12.48
N ARG A 107 0.60 8.64 13.78
CA ARG A 107 0.28 9.74 14.68
C ARG A 107 1.58 10.42 15.09
N HIS A 108 1.86 11.55 14.44
CA HIS A 108 3.10 12.31 14.66
C HIS A 108 3.22 12.85 16.08
N ASP A 109 2.09 13.26 16.65
CA ASP A 109 1.97 13.78 18.01
C ASP A 109 2.21 12.70 19.08
N LEU A 110 1.98 11.43 18.75
CA LEU A 110 2.19 10.29 19.65
C LEU A 110 3.51 9.55 19.39
N GLY A 111 4.20 9.84 18.30
CA GLY A 111 5.39 9.10 17.87
C GLY A 111 5.11 7.62 17.58
N ARG A 112 3.92 7.30 17.09
CA ARG A 112 3.45 5.91 16.88
C ARG A 112 2.90 5.69 15.48
N ALA A 113 3.00 4.46 15.03
CA ALA A 113 2.41 3.99 13.79
C ALA A 113 1.60 2.70 14.04
N TRP A 114 0.51 2.55 13.31
CA TRP A 114 -0.27 1.32 13.26
C TRP A 114 -0.35 0.80 11.84
N ILE A 115 -0.08 -0.48 11.71
CA ILE A 115 -0.15 -1.26 10.49
C ILE A 115 -1.47 -2.01 10.50
N LEU A 116 -2.26 -1.88 9.44
CA LEU A 116 -3.52 -2.60 9.26
C LEU A 116 -3.39 -3.47 8.01
N ALA A 117 -3.38 -4.79 8.18
CA ALA A 117 -3.17 -5.76 7.11
C ALA A 117 -4.41 -6.62 6.86
N CYS A 118 -4.80 -6.77 5.60
CA CYS A 118 -5.91 -7.62 5.18
C CYS A 118 -5.61 -8.20 3.79
N GLY A 119 -5.14 -9.42 3.73
CA GLY A 119 -4.68 -10.08 2.51
C GLY A 119 -3.17 -10.16 2.44
N ASP A 120 -2.62 -9.99 1.26
CA ASP A 120 -1.20 -10.19 0.94
C ASP A 120 -0.47 -8.90 0.49
N CYS A 121 -1.15 -7.75 0.46
CA CYS A 121 -0.43 -6.48 0.46
C CYS A 121 0.43 -6.33 1.72
N ARG A 122 1.65 -5.82 1.59
CA ARG A 122 2.61 -5.78 2.69
C ARG A 122 3.06 -4.36 3.05
N ILE A 123 3.39 -4.19 4.34
CA ILE A 123 4.08 -3.01 4.85
C ILE A 123 5.44 -3.41 5.38
N GLY A 124 6.45 -2.65 5.00
CA GLY A 124 7.82 -2.81 5.46
C GLY A 124 8.47 -1.48 5.83
N LEU A 125 9.64 -1.59 6.44
CA LEU A 125 10.53 -0.48 6.79
C LEU A 125 11.88 -0.68 6.12
N GLU A 126 12.38 0.38 5.50
CA GLU A 126 13.75 0.53 5.03
C GLU A 126 14.46 1.55 5.92
N LYS A 127 15.61 1.19 6.47
CA LYS A 127 16.46 2.09 7.26
C LYS A 127 17.79 2.28 6.56
N ASN A 128 18.15 3.54 6.27
CA ASN A 128 19.46 3.89 5.71
C ASN A 128 19.86 3.10 4.45
N GLY A 129 18.90 2.80 3.58
CA GLY A 129 19.16 2.02 2.35
C GLY A 129 19.49 0.54 2.59
N GLN A 130 19.18 0.01 3.78
CA GLN A 130 19.30 -1.42 4.11
C GLN A 130 18.14 -2.22 3.52
N ASP A 131 18.23 -3.54 3.66
CA ASP A 131 17.15 -4.44 3.24
C ASP A 131 15.82 -4.11 3.91
N ILE A 132 14.73 -4.32 3.19
CA ILE A 132 13.38 -4.05 3.68
C ILE A 132 13.02 -5.09 4.76
N ALA A 133 12.73 -4.59 5.97
CA ALA A 133 12.12 -5.40 7.01
C ALA A 133 10.60 -5.39 6.84
N TRP A 134 10.02 -6.46 6.31
CA TRP A 134 8.58 -6.61 6.17
C TRP A 134 7.93 -6.88 7.52
N LEU A 135 7.01 -6.01 7.92
CA LEU A 135 6.37 -6.00 9.24
C LEU A 135 4.98 -6.65 9.24
N SER A 136 4.22 -6.48 8.16
CA SER A 136 2.86 -7.04 8.08
C SER A 136 2.87 -8.52 7.72
N PRO A 137 1.91 -9.32 8.26
CA PRO A 137 1.73 -10.70 7.86
C PRO A 137 1.20 -10.80 6.42
N VAL A 138 1.36 -12.00 5.83
CA VAL A 138 0.73 -12.39 4.56
C VAL A 138 -0.40 -13.37 4.86
N HIS A 139 -1.63 -12.97 4.56
CA HIS A 139 -2.81 -13.78 4.82
C HIS A 139 -3.14 -14.66 3.59
N SER A 140 -2.38 -15.72 3.38
CA SER A 140 -2.61 -16.70 2.31
C SER A 140 -2.61 -18.13 2.85
N GLN A 141 -3.09 -19.09 2.06
CA GLN A 141 -3.02 -20.50 2.41
C GLN A 141 -1.58 -21.02 2.51
N ALA A 142 -0.65 -20.43 1.76
CA ALA A 142 0.77 -20.77 1.88
C ALA A 142 1.36 -20.40 3.25
N ASN A 143 0.74 -19.46 3.99
CA ASN A 143 1.22 -18.97 5.28
C ASN A 143 0.12 -19.03 6.37
N MET A 144 -0.56 -20.15 6.48
CA MET A 144 -1.67 -20.32 7.44
C MET A 144 -1.27 -20.15 8.91
N LEU A 145 -0.03 -20.44 9.25
CA LEU A 145 0.49 -20.34 10.62
C LEU A 145 0.99 -18.93 10.96
N GLY A 146 1.01 -18.00 9.99
CA GLY A 146 1.45 -16.62 10.23
C GLY A 146 2.96 -16.48 10.49
N GLU A 147 3.76 -17.43 10.03
CA GLU A 147 5.21 -17.40 10.15
C GLU A 147 5.85 -16.36 9.20
N ALA A 148 7.17 -16.21 9.30
CA ALA A 148 7.91 -15.39 8.35
C ALA A 148 7.71 -15.93 6.91
N PHE A 149 7.26 -15.07 6.00
CA PHE A 149 7.00 -15.45 4.62
C PHE A 149 8.31 -15.66 3.88
N THR A 150 8.51 -16.87 3.36
CA THR A 150 9.74 -17.32 2.71
C THR A 150 9.62 -17.39 1.19
N LEU A 151 10.75 -17.61 0.51
CA LEU A 151 10.78 -17.89 -0.93
C LEU A 151 9.95 -19.14 -1.30
N GLU A 152 9.96 -20.17 -0.46
CA GLU A 152 9.15 -21.38 -0.67
C GLU A 152 7.65 -21.05 -0.68
N HIS A 153 7.19 -20.22 0.27
CA HIS A 153 5.82 -19.72 0.29
C HIS A 153 5.47 -18.94 -1.00
N ALA A 154 6.41 -18.10 -1.48
CA ALA A 154 6.22 -17.29 -2.68
C ALA A 154 6.12 -18.13 -3.96
N LEU A 155 6.76 -19.28 -4.01
CA LEU A 155 6.76 -20.20 -5.15
C LEU A 155 5.60 -21.21 -5.09
N SER A 156 4.86 -21.28 -3.99
CA SER A 156 3.72 -22.18 -3.82
C SER A 156 2.46 -21.63 -4.49
N ASP A 157 1.71 -22.47 -5.20
CA ASP A 157 0.39 -22.12 -5.75
C ASP A 157 -0.61 -21.72 -4.66
N ALA A 158 -0.44 -22.22 -3.44
CA ALA A 158 -1.28 -21.88 -2.29
C ALA A 158 -1.22 -20.39 -1.90
N ARG A 159 -0.19 -19.63 -2.34
CA ARG A 159 -0.10 -18.20 -2.11
C ARG A 159 -1.25 -17.41 -2.75
N HIS A 160 -1.77 -17.87 -3.89
CA HIS A 160 -2.85 -17.21 -4.62
C HIS A 160 -4.23 -17.33 -3.93
N THR A 161 -4.33 -18.15 -2.89
CA THR A 161 -5.55 -18.27 -2.10
C THR A 161 -5.42 -17.45 -0.82
N VAL A 162 -5.96 -16.22 -0.85
CA VAL A 162 -5.94 -15.33 0.32
C VAL A 162 -6.98 -15.78 1.36
N THR A 163 -6.60 -15.71 2.64
CA THR A 163 -7.44 -16.09 3.78
C THR A 163 -8.19 -14.90 4.38
N ARG A 164 -7.75 -13.67 4.09
CA ARG A 164 -8.43 -12.42 4.45
C ARG A 164 -8.48 -11.50 3.25
N CYS A 165 -9.61 -10.86 3.02
CA CYS A 165 -9.75 -9.82 2.00
C CYS A 165 -10.99 -8.95 2.29
N LEU A 166 -11.00 -7.76 1.72
CA LEU A 166 -12.17 -6.88 1.65
C LEU A 166 -13.19 -7.51 0.69
N LYS A 167 -14.45 -7.61 1.13
CA LYS A 167 -15.58 -8.15 0.36
C LYS A 167 -16.81 -7.28 0.56
N VAL A 168 -17.67 -7.22 -0.45
CA VAL A 168 -18.93 -6.45 -0.38
C VAL A 168 -19.86 -6.95 0.73
N ARG A 169 -19.98 -8.27 0.87
CA ARG A 169 -21.00 -8.89 1.74
C ARG A 169 -20.62 -8.91 3.23
N ARG A 170 -19.33 -8.91 3.55
CA ARG A 170 -18.86 -9.07 4.92
C ARG A 170 -17.63 -8.22 5.17
N PHE A 171 -17.66 -7.44 6.23
CA PHE A 171 -16.47 -6.75 6.71
C PHE A 171 -15.51 -7.75 7.36
N THR A 172 -14.32 -7.86 6.82
CA THR A 172 -13.20 -8.56 7.43
C THR A 172 -12.33 -7.50 8.11
N ALA A 173 -12.24 -7.55 9.43
CA ALA A 173 -11.37 -6.63 10.16
C ALA A 173 -9.90 -6.92 9.78
N PRO A 174 -9.10 -5.90 9.46
CA PRO A 174 -7.66 -6.09 9.27
C PRO A 174 -7.00 -6.54 10.57
N GLU A 175 -5.88 -7.22 10.45
CA GLU A 175 -4.97 -7.41 11.57
C GLU A 175 -4.27 -6.08 11.86
N VAL A 176 -4.16 -5.73 13.15
CA VAL A 176 -3.60 -4.46 13.59
C VAL A 176 -2.33 -4.73 14.38
N LEU A 177 -1.23 -4.12 13.94
CA LEU A 177 0.06 -4.16 14.62
C LEU A 177 0.47 -2.74 14.97
N GLU A 178 1.10 -2.54 16.11
CA GLU A 178 1.65 -1.25 16.52
C GLU A 178 3.17 -1.27 16.37
N ALA A 179 3.73 -0.15 15.89
CA ALA A 179 5.16 0.06 15.76
C ALA A 179 5.53 1.49 16.19
N PRO A 180 6.74 1.71 16.72
CA PRO A 180 7.24 3.07 16.93
C PRO A 180 7.40 3.78 15.59
N PHE A 181 7.02 5.07 15.55
CA PHE A 181 7.30 5.91 14.41
C PHE A 181 8.71 6.48 14.51
N ASP A 182 9.59 6.00 13.63
CA ASP A 182 10.94 6.55 13.47
C ASP A 182 10.97 7.45 12.22
N PRO A 183 11.16 8.76 12.38
CA PRO A 183 11.15 9.69 11.26
C PRO A 183 12.33 9.54 10.29
N ALA A 184 13.39 8.80 10.66
CA ALA A 184 14.51 8.47 9.78
C ALA A 184 14.24 7.25 8.89
N SER A 185 13.20 6.48 9.21
CA SER A 185 12.82 5.31 8.42
C SER A 185 11.96 5.68 7.22
N THR A 186 12.07 4.91 6.15
CA THR A 186 11.16 4.93 5.00
C THR A 186 10.17 3.76 5.13
N TRP A 187 8.89 4.08 5.13
CA TRP A 187 7.82 3.11 5.07
C TRP A 187 7.54 2.70 3.62
N LEU A 188 7.34 1.42 3.41
CA LEU A 188 6.97 0.84 2.13
C LEU A 188 5.62 0.15 2.26
N LEU A 189 4.71 0.44 1.35
CA LEU A 189 3.46 -0.29 1.19
C LEU A 189 3.45 -0.85 -0.24
N ALA A 190 3.25 -2.16 -0.38
CA ALA A 190 3.41 -2.83 -1.67
C ALA A 190 2.32 -3.88 -1.91
N THR A 191 1.91 -4.03 -3.16
CA THR A 191 1.12 -5.16 -3.64
C THR A 191 1.99 -6.39 -3.85
N ASP A 192 1.39 -7.56 -3.99
CA ASP A 192 2.15 -8.82 -4.12
C ASP A 192 2.98 -8.85 -5.39
N GLY A 193 2.53 -8.27 -6.49
CA GLY A 193 3.33 -8.15 -7.71
C GLY A 193 4.67 -7.42 -7.52
N TYR A 194 4.78 -6.51 -6.54
CA TYR A 194 6.06 -5.88 -6.20
C TYR A 194 6.90 -6.74 -5.25
N TRP A 195 6.38 -7.08 -4.06
CA TRP A 195 7.21 -7.69 -3.02
C TRP A 195 7.52 -9.16 -3.30
N VAL A 196 6.66 -9.89 -4.04
CA VAL A 196 6.99 -11.25 -4.51
C VAL A 196 8.09 -11.22 -5.56
N ASP A 197 8.00 -10.28 -6.53
CA ASP A 197 9.05 -10.15 -7.54
C ASP A 197 10.38 -9.71 -6.93
N GLN A 198 10.34 -8.90 -5.85
CA GLN A 198 11.54 -8.60 -5.07
C GLN A 198 12.13 -9.85 -4.41
N LEU A 199 11.28 -10.65 -3.75
CA LEU A 199 11.71 -11.88 -3.05
C LEU A 199 12.23 -12.94 -4.03
N THR A 200 11.67 -13.00 -5.23
CA THR A 200 12.05 -13.94 -6.30
C THR A 200 13.11 -13.38 -7.25
N GLU A 201 13.67 -12.20 -6.96
CA GLU A 201 14.67 -11.49 -7.77
C GLU A 201 14.21 -11.15 -9.21
N ARG A 202 12.89 -11.01 -9.42
CA ARG A 202 12.28 -10.71 -10.73
C ARG A 202 11.93 -9.25 -10.97
N LEU A 203 12.30 -8.32 -10.08
CA LEU A 203 12.01 -6.88 -10.25
C LEU A 203 12.60 -6.28 -11.54
N GLY A 204 13.66 -6.90 -12.07
CA GLY A 204 14.29 -6.50 -13.34
C GLY A 204 13.56 -6.97 -14.60
N ASP A 205 12.60 -7.87 -14.48
CA ASP A 205 11.89 -8.41 -15.62
C ASP A 205 11.02 -7.34 -16.27
N SER A 206 11.13 -7.23 -17.60
CA SER A 206 10.29 -6.33 -18.41
C SER A 206 8.89 -6.88 -18.62
N HIS A 207 8.71 -8.20 -18.49
CA HIS A 207 7.44 -8.89 -18.59
C HIS A 207 7.09 -9.51 -17.25
N PHE A 208 6.12 -8.93 -16.55
CA PHE A 208 5.54 -9.42 -15.31
C PHE A 208 4.03 -9.59 -15.50
N ALA A 209 3.48 -10.65 -14.94
CA ALA A 209 2.11 -11.06 -15.21
C ALA A 209 1.08 -10.19 -14.46
N ASP A 210 1.38 -9.85 -13.20
CA ASP A 210 0.47 -9.14 -12.30
C ASP A 210 0.78 -7.65 -12.20
N ASP A 211 -0.19 -6.87 -11.71
CA ASP A 211 0.03 -5.45 -11.41
C ASP A 211 1.11 -5.30 -10.33
N ARG A 212 1.96 -4.30 -10.49
CA ARG A 212 3.11 -4.09 -9.61
C ARG A 212 3.10 -2.68 -9.05
N SER A 213 2.89 -2.55 -7.73
CA SER A 213 2.77 -1.24 -7.11
C SER A 213 3.54 -1.11 -5.80
N LEU A 214 4.14 0.08 -5.61
CA LEU A 214 4.89 0.46 -4.42
C LEU A 214 4.64 1.92 -4.05
N LEU A 215 4.24 2.14 -2.81
CA LEU A 215 4.31 3.43 -2.14
C LEU A 215 5.52 3.46 -1.20
N LYS A 216 6.39 4.46 -1.37
CA LYS A 216 7.39 4.85 -0.37
C LYS A 216 6.93 6.12 0.32
N LEU A 217 7.07 6.15 1.66
CA LEU A 217 6.68 7.28 2.49
C LEU A 217 7.77 7.55 3.54
N GLY A 218 8.36 8.73 3.55
CA GLY A 218 9.44 9.09 4.46
C GLY A 218 9.93 10.50 4.21
N ARG A 219 10.79 11.03 5.09
CA ARG A 219 11.35 12.39 4.94
C ARG A 219 12.39 12.50 3.86
N SER A 220 13.14 11.42 3.63
CA SER A 220 14.21 11.35 2.63
C SER A 220 13.73 10.83 1.27
N VAL A 221 12.43 10.60 1.11
CA VAL A 221 11.86 10.10 -0.14
C VAL A 221 11.78 11.24 -1.15
N THR A 222 12.35 11.05 -2.33
CA THR A 222 12.16 11.99 -3.45
C THR A 222 10.73 11.87 -3.96
N PRO A 223 9.94 12.96 -3.95
CA PRO A 223 8.56 12.92 -4.42
C PRO A 223 8.47 12.46 -5.88
N LEU A 224 7.64 11.46 -6.13
CA LEU A 224 7.41 10.92 -7.47
C LEU A 224 6.01 10.35 -7.59
N HIS A 225 5.35 10.62 -8.72
CA HIS A 225 4.16 9.91 -9.15
C HIS A 225 4.43 9.32 -10.54
N ALA A 226 4.55 8.02 -10.63
CA ALA A 226 4.75 7.26 -11.85
C ALA A 226 3.74 6.11 -11.89
N SER A 227 2.62 6.31 -12.58
CA SER A 227 1.58 5.31 -12.75
C SER A 227 1.08 5.33 -14.20
N ASP A 228 0.70 4.17 -14.70
CA ASP A 228 0.06 3.99 -16.01
C ASP A 228 -1.48 4.08 -15.94
N SER A 229 -2.03 4.40 -14.77
CA SER A 229 -3.48 4.52 -14.53
C SER A 229 -3.81 5.60 -13.50
N ASP A 230 -5.08 6.06 -13.50
CA ASP A 230 -5.61 6.98 -12.50
C ASP A 230 -6.02 6.21 -11.22
N ASN A 231 -5.02 5.75 -10.48
CA ASN A 231 -5.18 4.88 -9.33
C ASN A 231 -4.64 5.47 -8.01
N LEU A 232 -4.49 6.80 -7.96
CA LEU A 232 -4.00 7.52 -6.79
C LEU A 232 -5.02 8.54 -6.28
N ARG A 233 -5.25 8.56 -4.96
CA ARG A 233 -6.03 9.59 -4.27
C ARG A 233 -5.21 10.23 -3.16
N VAL A 234 -4.98 11.55 -3.24
CA VAL A 234 -4.29 12.32 -2.20
C VAL A 234 -5.22 13.39 -1.64
N VAL A 235 -5.26 13.52 -0.31
CA VAL A 235 -6.05 14.52 0.41
C VAL A 235 -5.21 15.13 1.54
N GLY A 236 -5.23 16.45 1.67
CA GLY A 236 -4.56 17.16 2.76
C GLY A 236 -3.17 17.70 2.42
N ALA A 237 -2.31 17.84 3.42
CA ALA A 237 -1.10 18.65 3.36
C ALA A 237 0.19 17.89 2.92
N LEU A 238 0.06 16.83 2.15
CA LEU A 238 1.25 16.15 1.59
C LEU A 238 1.80 16.93 0.38
N PRO A 239 3.13 17.11 0.27
CA PRO A 239 3.74 17.67 -0.92
C PRO A 239 3.34 16.85 -2.14
N THR A 240 2.73 17.49 -3.13
CA THR A 240 2.40 16.83 -4.39
C THR A 240 3.65 16.84 -5.27
N PRO A 241 4.14 15.69 -5.76
CA PRO A 241 5.20 15.68 -6.75
C PRO A 241 4.80 16.49 -7.97
N ALA A 242 5.74 17.20 -8.58
CA ALA A 242 5.51 17.77 -9.90
C ALA A 242 5.04 16.62 -10.81
N SER A 243 3.89 16.79 -11.43
CA SER A 243 3.27 15.77 -12.27
C SER A 243 4.23 15.41 -13.40
N CYS A 244 4.87 14.27 -13.32
CA CYS A 244 5.56 13.67 -14.46
C CYS A 244 4.48 13.04 -15.35
N MET A 245 3.75 13.91 -16.06
CA MET A 245 2.79 13.51 -17.06
C MET A 245 3.56 13.00 -18.29
N HIS A 246 3.27 11.76 -18.63
CA HIS A 246 3.37 11.12 -19.95
C HIS A 246 4.74 10.74 -20.52
N SER A 247 4.78 9.46 -20.93
CA SER A 247 5.65 8.88 -21.97
C SER A 247 7.12 8.59 -21.64
N LEU A 248 7.44 8.32 -20.40
CA LEU A 248 8.64 7.52 -20.18
C LEU A 248 8.17 6.08 -19.97
N GLY A 249 8.42 5.23 -20.98
CA GLY A 249 8.35 3.79 -20.76
C GLY A 249 9.12 3.51 -19.47
N ILE A 250 8.41 3.06 -18.45
CA ILE A 250 9.03 2.68 -17.17
C ILE A 250 9.87 1.47 -17.55
N SER A 251 11.16 1.69 -17.85
CA SER A 251 12.05 0.59 -18.14
C SER A 251 12.28 -0.20 -16.86
N SER A 252 12.41 -1.50 -16.98
CA SER A 252 12.76 -2.41 -15.88
C SER A 252 13.94 -1.91 -15.01
N GLN A 253 14.83 -1.12 -15.59
CA GLN A 253 15.97 -0.50 -14.90
C GLN A 253 15.56 0.49 -13.80
N ASN A 254 14.39 1.11 -13.86
CA ASN A 254 13.94 2.08 -12.85
C ASN A 254 13.47 1.43 -11.53
N TRP A 255 13.22 0.12 -11.51
CA TRP A 255 12.89 -0.60 -10.28
C TRP A 255 14.14 -0.99 -9.48
N LEU A 256 15.29 -1.17 -10.17
CA LEU A 256 16.54 -1.66 -9.60
C LEU A 256 17.45 -0.58 -9.01
N SER A 257 17.18 0.72 -9.23
CA SER A 257 18.08 1.81 -8.85
C SER A 257 18.34 1.95 -7.33
N HIS A 258 17.75 1.08 -6.50
CA HIS A 258 18.00 1.03 -5.05
C HIS A 258 18.41 -0.36 -4.54
N ALA A 259 18.48 -1.38 -5.39
CA ALA A 259 18.85 -2.74 -4.96
C ALA A 259 20.35 -3.07 -5.12
N ASN A 260 21.11 -2.25 -5.87
CA ASN A 260 22.53 -2.53 -6.14
C ASN A 260 23.38 -1.26 -6.01
N GLN A 261 23.79 -0.91 -4.79
CA GLN A 261 25.10 -0.29 -4.61
C GLN A 261 26.10 -1.38 -4.24
N PRO A 262 27.24 -1.50 -4.96
CA PRO A 262 28.25 -2.49 -4.63
C PRO A 262 28.79 -2.22 -3.21
N LYS A 263 28.82 -3.26 -2.40
CA LYS A 263 29.50 -3.25 -1.10
C LYS A 263 31.00 -3.08 -1.38
N HIS A 264 31.57 -1.95 -1.00
CA HIS A 264 33.00 -1.77 -0.80
C HIS A 264 33.34 -2.04 0.66
#